data_769f9e815155e840a48b2a47cb0fb46e
#
_entry.id   769f9e815155e840a48b2a47cb0fb46e
#
_cell.length_a   1.000
_cell.length_b   1.000
_cell.length_c   1.000
_cell.angle_alpha   90.00
_cell.angle_beta   90.00
_cell.angle_gamma   90.00
#
_symmetry.space_group_name_H-M   'P 1'
#
loop_
_entity.id
_entity.type
_entity.pdbx_description
1 polymer ?
#
loop_
_entity_poly.entity_id
_entity_poly.type
_entity_poly.pdbx_seq_one_letter_code
_entity_poly.pdbx_strand_id
1 'polypeptide(L)' 'MLVTIIYSESMESNAKSLRADMKAKWSDVNVNLMGTRRTLYQVQLESKVVYSADSVTDNNSIIDLIEERI' A
#
# COMPACT_ATOMS: atom_id res chain seq x y z
N MET A 1 -8.81 9.88 4.05
CA MET A 1 -8.17 8.58 4.35
C MET A 1 -6.71 8.63 3.93
N LEU A 2 -5.82 8.27 4.83
CA LEU A 2 -4.38 8.26 4.58
C LEU A 2 -3.86 6.84 4.52
N VAL A 3 -3.19 6.49 3.43
CA VAL A 3 -2.54 5.20 3.25
C VAL A 3 -1.05 5.43 3.04
N THR A 4 -0.21 4.68 3.74
CA THR A 4 1.23 4.73 3.56
C THR A 4 1.71 3.38 3.04
N ILE A 5 2.47 3.40 1.96
CA ILE A 5 3.08 2.19 1.38
C ILE A 5 4.58 2.32 1.57
N ILE A 6 5.15 1.41 2.37
CA ILE A 6 6.60 1.33 2.59
C ILE A 6 7.07 0.14 1.77
N TYR A 7 8.00 0.36 0.86
CA TYR A 7 8.37 -0.64 -0.14
C TYR A 7 9.87 -0.69 -0.35
N SER A 8 10.38 -1.89 -0.60
CA SER A 8 11.74 -2.08 -1.08
C SER A 8 11.87 -1.41 -2.46
N GLU A 9 13.01 -0.82 -2.73
CA GLU A 9 13.23 -0.12 -4.02
C GLU A 9 12.94 -1.02 -5.22
N SER A 10 13.20 -2.32 -5.13
CA SER A 10 12.89 -3.27 -6.20
C SER A 10 11.39 -3.47 -6.43
N MET A 11 10.56 -3.01 -5.50
CA MET A 11 9.09 -3.14 -5.56
C MET A 11 8.40 -1.82 -5.87
N GLU A 12 9.14 -0.82 -6.36
CA GLU A 12 8.59 0.50 -6.62
C GLU A 12 7.42 0.47 -7.60
N SER A 13 7.53 -0.26 -8.69
CA SER A 13 6.46 -0.32 -9.67
C SER A 13 5.20 -0.95 -9.10
N ASN A 14 5.34 -1.91 -8.20
CA ASN A 14 4.20 -2.51 -7.50
C ASN A 14 3.52 -1.49 -6.58
N ALA A 15 4.31 -0.70 -5.85
CA ALA A 15 3.77 0.33 -4.97
C ALA A 15 3.01 1.41 -5.75
N LYS A 16 3.56 1.83 -6.89
CA LYS A 16 2.90 2.82 -7.75
C LYS A 16 1.62 2.28 -8.37
N SER A 17 1.62 1.00 -8.75
CA SER A 17 0.42 0.35 -9.27
C SER A 17 -0.67 0.28 -8.21
N LEU A 18 -0.30 -0.07 -6.98
CA LEU A 18 -1.25 -0.12 -5.87
C LEU A 18 -1.83 1.27 -5.59
N ARG A 19 -1.00 2.31 -5.60
CA ARG A 19 -1.47 3.68 -5.43
C ARG A 19 -2.50 4.05 -6.49
N ALA A 20 -2.22 3.72 -7.75
CA ALA A 20 -3.14 4.03 -8.84
C ALA A 20 -4.49 3.34 -8.67
N ASP A 21 -4.48 2.06 -8.27
CA ASP A 21 -5.71 1.31 -8.04
C ASP A 21 -6.49 1.88 -6.86
N MET A 22 -5.80 2.31 -5.80
CA MET A 22 -6.46 2.93 -4.65
C MET A 22 -7.12 4.25 -5.02
N LYS A 23 -6.43 5.08 -5.81
CA LYS A 23 -6.98 6.37 -6.24
C LYS A 23 -8.16 6.20 -7.18
N ALA A 24 -8.17 5.14 -7.96
CA ALA A 24 -9.31 4.83 -8.83
C ALA A 24 -10.53 4.39 -8.01
N LYS A 25 -10.30 3.73 -6.87
CA LYS A 25 -11.39 3.24 -6.03
C LYS A 25 -11.90 4.31 -5.05
N TRP A 26 -10.98 5.08 -4.45
CA TRP A 26 -11.33 6.10 -3.47
C TRP A 26 -10.75 7.44 -3.91
N SER A 27 -11.61 8.31 -4.41
CA SER A 27 -11.17 9.59 -4.99
C SER A 27 -10.52 10.53 -3.98
N ASP A 28 -10.82 10.36 -2.70
CA ASP A 28 -10.30 11.21 -1.63
C ASP A 28 -9.12 10.62 -0.87
N VAL A 29 -8.59 9.48 -1.33
CA VAL A 29 -7.48 8.84 -0.64
C VAL A 29 -6.18 9.62 -0.85
N ASN A 30 -5.41 9.77 0.23
CA ASN A 30 -4.04 10.28 0.17
C ASN A 30 -3.11 9.11 0.35
N VAL A 31 -2.21 8.90 -0.62
CA VAL A 31 -1.27 7.77 -0.58
C VAL A 31 0.15 8.31 -0.51
N ASN A 32 0.86 7.96 0.56
CA ASN A 32 2.28 8.26 0.71
C ASN A 32 3.09 7.04 0.30
N LEU A 33 4.11 7.26 -0.51
CA LEU A 33 5.05 6.22 -0.91
C LEU A 33 6.38 6.46 -0.20
N MET A 34 6.88 5.45 0.50
CA MET A 34 8.16 5.52 1.22
C MET A 34 9.04 4.35 0.79
N GLY A 35 10.13 4.67 0.08
CA GLY A 35 11.11 3.67 -0.32
C GLY A 35 12.03 3.31 0.84
N THR A 36 12.44 2.05 0.89
CA THR A 36 13.39 1.58 1.89
C THR A 36 14.39 0.63 1.24
N ARG A 37 15.57 0.51 1.84
CA ARG A 37 16.58 -0.46 1.39
C ARG A 37 16.34 -1.85 1.95
N ARG A 38 15.43 -1.96 2.92
CA ARG A 38 15.07 -3.26 3.51
C ARG A 38 14.13 -3.99 2.55
N THR A 39 14.15 -5.32 2.63
CA THR A 39 13.19 -6.13 1.88
C THR A 39 11.87 -6.10 2.62
N LEU A 40 10.97 -5.22 2.17
CA LEU A 40 9.73 -4.96 2.87
C LEU A 40 8.68 -4.44 1.89
N TYR A 41 7.45 -4.92 2.05
CA TYR A 41 6.27 -4.37 1.39
C TYR A 41 5.18 -4.26 2.45
N GLN A 42 4.98 -3.05 2.95
CA GLN A 42 4.09 -2.81 4.07
C GLN A 42 3.07 -1.73 3.71
N VAL A 43 1.83 -1.95 4.05
CA VAL A 43 0.76 -0.98 3.82
C VAL A 43 0.11 -0.63 5.16
N GLN A 44 -0.01 0.67 5.41
CA GLN A 44 -0.60 1.18 6.64
C GLN A 44 -1.83 2.03 6.31
N LEU A 45 -2.88 1.85 7.08
CA LEU A 45 -4.07 2.70 7.02
C LEU A 45 -4.14 3.52 8.32
N GLU A 46 -4.05 4.85 8.19
CA GLU A 46 -4.05 5.77 9.32
C GLU A 46 -3.05 5.34 10.40
N SER A 47 -1.84 5.02 9.99
CA SER A 47 -0.73 4.58 10.85
C SER A 47 -0.85 3.17 11.40
N LYS A 48 -1.87 2.41 11.02
CA LYS A 48 -2.02 1.00 11.44
C LYS A 48 -1.66 0.08 10.29
N VAL A 49 -0.82 -0.89 10.57
CA VAL A 49 -0.38 -1.86 9.54
C VAL A 49 -1.55 -2.77 9.17
N VAL A 50 -1.88 -2.81 7.87
CA VAL A 50 -2.90 -3.71 7.36
C VAL A 50 -2.30 -4.87 6.58
N TYR A 51 -1.09 -4.70 6.04
CA TYR A 51 -0.35 -5.74 5.34
C TYR A 51 1.13 -5.52 5.55
N SER A 52 1.88 -6.58 5.83
CA SER A 52 3.34 -6.50 5.96
C SER A 52 3.95 -7.84 5.58
N ALA A 53 4.89 -7.82 4.65
CA ALA A 53 5.59 -9.01 4.20
C ALA A 53 6.90 -8.60 3.53
N ASP A 54 7.71 -9.58 3.15
CA ASP A 54 8.93 -9.35 2.39
C ASP A 54 8.72 -9.54 0.88
N SER A 55 7.47 -9.70 0.46
CA SER A 55 7.09 -9.88 -0.93
C SER A 55 5.79 -9.15 -1.21
N VAL A 56 5.53 -8.89 -2.50
CA VAL A 56 4.29 -8.24 -2.92
C VAL A 56 3.16 -9.26 -3.02
N THR A 57 1.94 -8.77 -2.89
CA THR A 57 0.74 -9.54 -3.21
C THR A 57 -0.09 -8.71 -4.20
N ASP A 58 -1.18 -9.28 -4.71
CA ASP A 58 -2.00 -8.53 -5.65
C ASP A 58 -2.69 -7.34 -4.99
N ASN A 59 -2.91 -6.29 -5.75
CA ASN A 59 -3.47 -5.05 -5.23
C ASN A 59 -4.87 -5.24 -4.65
N ASN A 60 -5.68 -6.09 -5.26
CA ASN A 60 -7.06 -6.31 -4.78
C ASN A 60 -7.09 -6.90 -3.38
N SER A 61 -6.16 -7.79 -3.06
CA SER A 61 -6.07 -8.37 -1.71
C SER A 61 -5.80 -7.30 -0.67
N ILE A 62 -4.91 -6.37 -0.98
CA ILE A 62 -4.58 -5.26 -0.06
C ILE A 62 -5.76 -4.30 0.06
N ILE A 63 -6.40 -3.97 -1.05
CA ILE A 63 -7.56 -3.09 -1.07
C ILE A 63 -8.69 -3.69 -0.23
N ASP A 64 -8.92 -5.00 -0.34
CA ASP A 64 -9.93 -5.68 0.46
C ASP A 64 -9.63 -5.58 1.95
N LEU A 65 -8.35 -5.70 2.34
CA LEU A 65 -7.97 -5.55 3.75
C LEU A 65 -8.27 -4.14 4.26
N ILE A 66 -8.07 -3.14 3.43
CA ILE A 66 -8.38 -1.75 3.79
C ILE A 66 -9.89 -1.57 3.91
N GLU A 67 -10.66 -2.11 2.97
CA GLU A 67 -12.12 -2.00 3.00
C GLU A 67 -12.72 -2.61 4.28
N GLU A 68 -12.15 -3.68 4.79
CA GLU A 68 -12.61 -4.30 6.03
C GLU A 68 -12.50 -3.38 7.23
N ARG A 69 -11.68 -2.32 7.15
CA ARG A 69 -11.40 -1.42 8.26
C ARG A 69 -12.11 -0.08 8.16
N ILE A 70 -12.78 0.15 7.06
CA ILE A 70 -13.57 1.36 6.85
C ILE A 70 -15.05 1.00 6.59
#